data_3824b5ddf89ef398782abef1b0761318
#
_entry.id   3824b5ddf89ef398782abef1b0761318
#
_cell.length_a   1.000
_cell.length_b   1.000
_cell.length_c   1.000
_cell.angle_alpha   90.00
_cell.angle_beta   90.00
_cell.angle_gamma   90.00
#
_symmetry.space_group_name_H-M   'P 1'
#
loop_
_entity.id
_entity.type
_entity.pdbx_description
1 polymer ?
#
loop_
_entity_poly.entity_id
_entity_poly.type
_entity_poly.pdbx_seq_one_letter_code
_entity_poly.pdbx_strand_id
1 'polypeptide(L)'
;MKEFSVKSNFWQRIREAKRILSEEGLINVFRAVFSNLVFHLSSKWRFVYFVLSLDEQSFSLKTNEGITVTIAVPQDMERVQSEIFPALNSEMEYEKRYFKFIGENEIKCFLVELDGIFVHYSWVFLDATRSLLADVPFDQNYLTSNDAFIGPVFTNPTARGLIYFHALSAIFDFLKNETSTRRVIVFVDGRNTASLSFYKRL
;
A
#
# COMPACT_ATOMS: atom_id res chain seq x y z
N MET A 1 -14.66 4.85 19.50
CA MET A 1 -13.60 3.83 19.55
C MET A 1 -14.25 2.48 19.23
N LYS A 2 -14.16 2.01 17.97
CA LYS A 2 -14.68 0.68 17.59
C LYS A 2 -13.48 -0.25 17.51
N GLU A 3 -13.40 -1.21 18.44
CA GLU A 3 -12.47 -2.31 18.40
C GLU A 3 -12.70 -3.11 17.11
N PHE A 4 -11.77 -3.06 16.17
CA PHE A 4 -11.71 -3.98 15.06
C PHE A 4 -11.08 -5.29 15.57
N SER A 5 -11.92 -6.12 16.17
CA SER A 5 -11.54 -7.44 16.65
C SER A 5 -11.34 -8.38 15.46
N VAL A 6 -10.28 -9.19 15.50
CA VAL A 6 -10.01 -10.32 14.58
C VAL A 6 -11.23 -11.26 14.44
N LYS A 7 -12.12 -11.31 15.45
CA LYS A 7 -13.41 -12.01 15.39
C LYS A 7 -14.37 -11.47 14.34
N SER A 8 -14.29 -10.18 13.96
CA SER A 8 -15.17 -9.61 12.95
C SER A 8 -14.88 -10.17 11.54
N ASN A 9 -13.62 -10.44 11.23
CA ASN A 9 -13.20 -10.96 9.92
C ASN A 9 -13.68 -12.40 9.70
N PHE A 10 -13.68 -13.27 10.73
CA PHE A 10 -14.12 -14.63 10.59
C PHE A 10 -15.62 -14.73 10.27
N TRP A 11 -16.46 -14.02 10.98
CA TRP A 11 -17.92 -14.01 10.75
C TRP A 11 -18.32 -13.30 9.45
N GLN A 12 -17.54 -12.32 9.04
CA GLN A 12 -17.72 -11.65 7.76
C GLN A 12 -17.39 -12.60 6.59
N ARG A 13 -16.30 -13.37 6.71
CA ARG A 13 -15.91 -14.42 5.74
C ARG A 13 -16.92 -15.56 5.67
N ILE A 14 -17.50 -15.98 6.80
CA ILE A 14 -18.57 -16.98 6.81
C ILE A 14 -19.84 -16.46 6.13
N ARG A 15 -20.21 -15.19 6.35
CA ARG A 15 -21.35 -14.55 5.67
C ARG A 15 -21.12 -14.45 4.16
N GLU A 16 -19.93 -14.09 3.75
CA GLU A 16 -19.53 -14.00 2.35
C GLU A 16 -19.54 -15.39 1.68
N ALA A 17 -18.98 -16.39 2.32
CA ALA A 17 -19.04 -17.79 1.87
C ALA A 17 -20.47 -18.31 1.75
N LYS A 18 -21.36 -17.97 2.70
CA LYS A 18 -22.79 -18.32 2.62
C LYS A 18 -23.50 -17.60 1.47
N ARG A 19 -23.17 -16.33 1.22
CA ARG A 19 -23.72 -15.57 0.08
C ARG A 19 -23.28 -16.19 -1.24
N ILE A 20 -21.98 -16.45 -1.41
CA ILE A 20 -21.44 -17.10 -2.62
C ILE A 20 -22.06 -18.48 -2.82
N LEU A 21 -22.26 -19.24 -1.74
CA LEU A 21 -22.91 -20.56 -1.82
C LEU A 21 -24.36 -20.47 -2.31
N SER A 22 -25.09 -19.45 -1.88
CA SER A 22 -26.49 -19.26 -2.28
C SER A 22 -26.67 -18.67 -3.67
N GLU A 23 -25.71 -17.86 -4.14
CA GLU A 23 -25.82 -17.11 -5.40
C GLU A 23 -25.04 -17.77 -6.55
N GLU A 24 -23.92 -18.40 -6.27
CA GLU A 24 -22.96 -18.86 -7.29
C GLU A 24 -22.67 -20.38 -7.27
N GLY A 25 -23.21 -21.11 -6.28
CA GLY A 25 -23.09 -22.56 -6.15
C GLY A 25 -21.77 -23.04 -5.52
N LEU A 26 -21.77 -24.33 -5.15
CA LEU A 26 -20.69 -25.00 -4.38
C LEU A 26 -19.30 -24.90 -5.03
N ILE A 27 -19.21 -24.91 -6.34
CA ILE A 27 -17.93 -24.88 -7.08
C ILE A 27 -17.20 -23.55 -6.87
N ASN A 28 -17.93 -22.42 -6.83
CA ASN A 28 -17.33 -21.11 -6.63
C ASN A 28 -16.94 -20.86 -5.17
N VAL A 29 -17.65 -21.46 -4.21
CA VAL A 29 -17.21 -21.47 -2.80
C VAL A 29 -15.90 -22.26 -2.66
N PHE A 30 -15.80 -23.45 -3.28
CA PHE A 30 -14.56 -24.23 -3.26
C PHE A 30 -13.40 -23.47 -3.92
N ARG A 31 -13.67 -22.78 -5.03
CA ARG A 31 -12.67 -21.97 -5.74
C ARG A 31 -12.19 -20.80 -4.87
N ALA A 32 -13.10 -20.08 -4.21
CA ALA A 32 -12.77 -18.96 -3.31
C ALA A 32 -11.99 -19.43 -2.07
N VAL A 33 -12.43 -20.53 -1.45
CA VAL A 33 -11.74 -21.12 -0.28
C VAL A 33 -10.37 -21.66 -0.68
N PHE A 34 -10.27 -22.37 -1.81
CA PHE A 34 -8.99 -22.91 -2.30
C PHE A 34 -8.03 -21.80 -2.72
N SER A 35 -8.50 -20.75 -3.40
CA SER A 35 -7.69 -19.58 -3.75
C SER A 35 -7.17 -18.87 -2.51
N ASN A 36 -8.00 -18.69 -1.48
CA ASN A 36 -7.57 -18.11 -0.21
C ASN A 36 -6.56 -19.01 0.53
N LEU A 37 -6.76 -20.33 0.53
CA LEU A 37 -5.83 -21.28 1.15
C LEU A 37 -4.48 -21.28 0.41
N VAL A 38 -4.50 -21.33 -0.92
CA VAL A 38 -3.29 -21.24 -1.77
C VAL A 38 -2.60 -19.90 -1.58
N PHE A 39 -3.35 -18.81 -1.51
CA PHE A 39 -2.81 -17.48 -1.22
C PHE A 39 -2.13 -17.46 0.16
N HIS A 40 -2.78 -17.94 1.21
CA HIS A 40 -2.20 -17.98 2.55
C HIS A 40 -0.98 -18.90 2.65
N LEU A 41 -0.96 -20.03 1.94
CA LEU A 41 0.19 -20.94 1.93
C LEU A 41 1.34 -20.39 1.08
N SER A 42 1.05 -19.73 -0.04
CA SER A 42 2.07 -19.16 -0.92
C SER A 42 2.58 -17.81 -0.44
N SER A 43 1.76 -17.00 0.26
CA SER A 43 2.13 -15.66 0.69
C SER A 43 3.26 -15.63 1.71
N LYS A 44 3.37 -16.64 2.58
CA LYS A 44 4.50 -16.76 3.53
C LYS A 44 5.87 -16.76 2.84
N TRP A 45 5.95 -17.22 1.59
CA TRP A 45 7.18 -17.33 0.81
C TRP A 45 7.33 -16.23 -0.25
N ARG A 46 6.29 -15.43 -0.40
CA ARG A 46 6.18 -14.49 -1.51
C ARG A 46 6.63 -13.08 -1.15
N PHE A 47 6.49 -12.68 0.11
CA PHE A 47 6.77 -11.31 0.52
C PHE A 47 8.04 -11.21 1.37
N VAL A 48 8.86 -10.21 1.06
CA VAL A 48 10.01 -9.79 1.84
C VAL A 48 9.64 -8.49 2.53
N TYR A 49 9.85 -8.42 3.83
CA TYR A 49 9.56 -7.26 4.64
C TYR A 49 10.85 -6.48 4.88
N PHE A 50 10.77 -5.18 4.72
CA PHE A 50 11.83 -4.24 5.08
C PHE A 50 11.33 -3.35 6.19
N VAL A 51 12.14 -3.19 7.24
CA VAL A 51 11.90 -2.26 8.34
C VAL A 51 13.00 -1.22 8.27
N LEU A 52 12.62 0.02 8.01
CA LEU A 52 13.53 1.14 7.80
C LEU A 52 13.42 2.08 9.01
N SER A 53 14.54 2.37 9.66
CA SER A 53 14.60 3.41 10.69
C SER A 53 14.63 4.78 10.05
N LEU A 54 13.72 5.68 10.44
CA LEU A 54 13.69 7.03 9.90
C LEU A 54 14.92 7.85 10.32
N ASP A 55 15.50 7.55 11.50
CA ASP A 55 16.68 8.27 11.99
C ASP A 55 17.94 7.95 11.18
N GLU A 56 18.01 6.76 10.59
CA GLU A 56 19.14 6.29 9.79
C GLU A 56 19.03 6.68 8.31
N GLN A 57 17.83 7.04 7.86
CA GLN A 57 17.59 7.37 6.46
C GLN A 57 17.71 8.87 6.21
N SER A 58 18.60 9.25 5.31
CA SER A 58 18.66 10.60 4.75
C SER A 58 18.58 10.53 3.23
N PHE A 59 17.48 11.01 2.67
CA PHE A 59 17.35 11.16 1.23
C PHE A 59 17.57 12.63 0.88
N SER A 60 18.69 12.94 0.27
CA SER A 60 18.92 14.23 -0.36
C SER A 60 18.76 14.05 -1.86
N LEU A 61 17.53 14.19 -2.35
CA LEU A 61 17.28 14.25 -3.78
C LEU A 61 17.43 15.68 -4.28
N LYS A 62 18.20 15.86 -5.36
CA LYS A 62 18.13 17.09 -6.14
C LYS A 62 16.71 17.17 -6.71
N THR A 63 16.07 18.32 -6.54
CA THR A 63 14.81 18.64 -7.21
C THR A 63 15.01 18.49 -8.72
N ASN A 64 14.32 17.55 -9.33
CA ASN A 64 14.28 17.47 -10.79
C ASN A 64 13.16 18.38 -11.28
N GLU A 65 13.46 19.20 -12.27
CA GLU A 65 12.44 20.00 -12.96
C GLU A 65 11.33 19.08 -13.48
N GLY A 66 10.07 19.51 -13.33
CA GLY A 66 8.90 18.76 -13.78
C GLY A 66 8.36 17.69 -12.82
N ILE A 67 9.04 17.40 -11.70
CA ILE A 67 8.53 16.45 -10.70
C ILE A 67 7.98 17.17 -9.47
N THR A 68 6.73 16.93 -9.15
CA THR A 68 6.06 17.45 -7.95
C THR A 68 5.47 16.30 -7.14
N VAL A 69 5.64 16.32 -5.82
CA VAL A 69 5.03 15.35 -4.91
C VAL A 69 4.04 16.08 -4.01
N THR A 70 2.82 15.57 -3.93
CA THR A 70 1.74 16.12 -3.11
C THR A 70 1.04 15.04 -2.32
N ILE A 71 0.42 15.42 -1.20
CA ILE A 71 -0.54 14.56 -0.50
C ILE A 71 -1.90 14.78 -1.15
N ALA A 72 -2.51 13.70 -1.60
CA ALA A 72 -3.79 13.73 -2.28
C ALA A 72 -4.90 14.32 -1.41
N VAL A 73 -5.70 15.17 -2.02
CA VAL A 73 -6.92 15.74 -1.45
C VAL A 73 -8.14 15.28 -2.26
N PRO A 74 -9.39 15.36 -1.72
CA PRO A 74 -10.58 14.90 -2.45
C PRO A 74 -10.74 15.52 -3.85
N GLN A 75 -10.24 16.74 -4.07
CA GLN A 75 -10.28 17.43 -5.34
C GLN A 75 -9.42 16.77 -6.42
N ASP A 76 -8.42 15.97 -6.04
CA ASP A 76 -7.55 15.27 -7.00
C ASP A 76 -8.21 14.05 -7.64
N MET A 77 -9.38 13.61 -7.12
CA MET A 77 -10.01 12.36 -7.55
C MET A 77 -10.35 12.30 -9.04
N GLU A 78 -10.77 13.41 -9.64
CA GLU A 78 -11.08 13.45 -11.08
C GLU A 78 -9.81 13.18 -11.90
N ARG A 79 -8.69 13.79 -11.53
CA ARG A 79 -7.39 13.59 -12.17
C ARG A 79 -6.87 12.15 -11.92
N VAL A 80 -6.99 11.64 -10.72
CA VAL A 80 -6.61 10.24 -10.40
C VAL A 80 -7.39 9.26 -11.28
N GLN A 81 -8.69 9.47 -11.46
CA GLN A 81 -9.53 8.61 -12.29
C GLN A 81 -9.15 8.67 -13.78
N SER A 82 -8.76 9.82 -14.27
CA SER A 82 -8.39 10.00 -15.69
C SER A 82 -6.93 9.67 -16.00
N GLU A 83 -6.01 9.90 -15.07
CA GLU A 83 -4.57 9.80 -15.32
C GLU A 83 -3.95 8.50 -14.77
N ILE A 84 -4.41 8.01 -13.61
CA ILE A 84 -3.85 6.82 -12.94
C ILE A 84 -4.66 5.56 -13.25
N PHE A 85 -6.00 5.59 -13.08
CA PHE A 85 -6.81 4.40 -13.20
C PHE A 85 -6.71 3.66 -14.55
N PRO A 86 -6.55 4.34 -15.70
CA PRO A 86 -6.37 3.65 -16.98
C PRO A 86 -5.05 2.88 -17.08
N ALA A 87 -4.03 3.25 -16.29
CA ALA A 87 -2.74 2.59 -16.28
C ALA A 87 -2.66 1.39 -15.31
N LEU A 88 -3.68 1.19 -14.47
CA LEU A 88 -3.77 0.03 -13.57
C LEU A 88 -4.17 -1.21 -14.38
N ASN A 89 -3.43 -2.29 -14.21
CA ASN A 89 -3.79 -3.59 -14.78
C ASN A 89 -4.90 -4.27 -13.96
N SER A 90 -5.44 -5.38 -14.48
CA SER A 90 -6.53 -6.11 -13.82
C SER A 90 -6.17 -6.65 -12.42
N GLU A 91 -4.88 -6.94 -12.18
CA GLU A 91 -4.42 -7.40 -10.86
C GLU A 91 -4.42 -6.26 -9.81
N MET A 92 -4.34 -5.01 -10.27
CA MET A 92 -4.31 -3.82 -9.42
C MET A 92 -5.68 -3.13 -9.31
N GLU A 93 -6.69 -3.61 -10.02
CA GLU A 93 -8.04 -3.01 -10.03
C GLU A 93 -8.62 -2.86 -8.61
N TYR A 94 -8.32 -3.82 -7.72
CA TYR A 94 -8.76 -3.78 -6.34
C TYR A 94 -8.18 -2.59 -5.56
N GLU A 95 -7.08 -1.99 -6.01
CA GLU A 95 -6.43 -0.86 -5.34
C GLU A 95 -7.24 0.43 -5.47
N LYS A 96 -8.11 0.55 -6.48
CA LYS A 96 -9.04 1.68 -6.63
C LYS A 96 -9.90 1.91 -5.38
N ARG A 97 -10.20 0.87 -4.62
CA ARG A 97 -10.97 0.96 -3.38
C ARG A 97 -10.30 1.79 -2.27
N TYR A 98 -8.96 1.95 -2.32
CA TYR A 98 -8.25 2.72 -1.31
C TYR A 98 -8.44 4.22 -1.50
N PHE A 99 -8.72 4.68 -2.72
CA PHE A 99 -8.88 6.11 -3.01
C PHE A 99 -10.08 6.76 -2.28
N LYS A 100 -11.02 5.97 -1.77
CA LYS A 100 -12.08 6.46 -0.87
C LYS A 100 -11.55 6.98 0.48
N PHE A 101 -10.31 6.64 0.85
CA PHE A 101 -9.67 7.08 2.10
C PHE A 101 -8.90 8.41 1.94
N ILE A 102 -8.90 9.02 0.75
CA ILE A 102 -8.32 10.34 0.56
C ILE A 102 -9.02 11.36 1.48
N GLY A 103 -8.21 12.10 2.24
CA GLY A 103 -8.70 13.05 3.25
C GLY A 103 -8.78 12.50 4.67
N GLU A 104 -8.57 11.19 4.89
CA GLU A 104 -8.49 10.63 6.25
C GLU A 104 -7.19 11.02 6.94
N ASN A 105 -7.25 11.20 8.27
CA ASN A 105 -6.09 11.65 9.03
C ASN A 105 -5.00 10.59 9.18
N GLU A 106 -5.39 9.33 9.32
CA GLU A 106 -4.47 8.21 9.61
C GLU A 106 -3.90 7.55 8.35
N ILE A 107 -4.41 7.93 7.17
CA ILE A 107 -4.02 7.35 5.89
C ILE A 107 -3.72 8.48 4.91
N LYS A 108 -2.55 8.47 4.32
CA LYS A 108 -2.14 9.48 3.33
C LYS A 108 -1.86 8.81 1.99
N CYS A 109 -2.28 9.44 0.92
CA CYS A 109 -1.90 9.07 -0.43
C CYS A 109 -0.94 10.11 -0.98
N PHE A 110 0.29 9.72 -1.27
CA PHE A 110 1.24 10.60 -1.94
C PHE A 110 1.12 10.39 -3.45
N LEU A 111 0.86 11.47 -4.17
CA LEU A 111 0.82 11.51 -5.63
C LEU A 111 2.10 12.14 -6.15
N VAL A 112 2.64 11.59 -7.23
CA VAL A 112 3.72 12.23 -7.98
C VAL A 112 3.23 12.64 -9.35
N GLU A 113 3.43 13.90 -9.66
CA GLU A 113 3.17 14.52 -10.95
C GLU A 113 4.50 14.65 -11.70
N LEU A 114 4.49 14.24 -12.94
CA LEU A 114 5.59 14.46 -13.90
C LEU A 114 5.04 15.27 -15.08
N ASP A 115 5.58 16.45 -15.28
CA ASP A 115 5.18 17.37 -16.36
C ASP A 115 3.66 17.64 -16.40
N GLY A 116 3.04 17.81 -15.22
CA GLY A 116 1.63 18.10 -15.08
C GLY A 116 0.69 16.90 -15.10
N ILE A 117 1.20 15.65 -15.11
CA ILE A 117 0.40 14.41 -15.16
C ILE A 117 0.71 13.53 -13.95
N PHE A 118 -0.29 13.02 -13.25
CA PHE A 118 -0.09 12.03 -12.18
C PHE A 118 0.40 10.70 -12.75
N VAL A 119 1.57 10.28 -12.31
CA VAL A 119 2.23 9.05 -12.78
C VAL A 119 2.49 8.03 -11.68
N HIS A 120 2.24 8.41 -10.42
CA HIS A 120 2.55 7.56 -9.28
C HIS A 120 1.62 7.84 -8.11
N TYR A 121 1.36 6.80 -7.32
CA TYR A 121 0.86 6.94 -5.96
C TYR A 121 1.56 5.99 -4.99
N SER A 122 1.64 6.44 -3.74
CA SER A 122 2.04 5.64 -2.58
C SER A 122 1.08 5.88 -1.43
N TRP A 123 0.49 4.80 -0.91
CA TRP A 123 -0.31 4.86 0.30
C TRP A 123 0.58 4.73 1.53
N VAL A 124 0.30 5.56 2.53
CA VAL A 124 1.01 5.58 3.81
C VAL A 124 -0.02 5.47 4.92
N PHE A 125 0.06 4.41 5.71
CA PHE A 125 -0.72 4.21 6.92
C PHE A 125 0.14 4.63 8.10
N LEU A 126 -0.29 5.65 8.83
CA LEU A 126 0.50 6.25 9.94
C LEU A 126 0.56 5.35 11.17
N ASP A 127 -0.35 4.40 11.29
CA ASP A 127 -0.35 3.33 12.28
C ASP A 127 -0.33 1.97 11.55
N ALA A 128 0.84 1.34 11.51
CA ALA A 128 1.02 0.06 10.84
C ALA A 128 0.17 -1.07 11.47
N THR A 129 -0.18 -0.98 12.75
CA THR A 129 -1.03 -1.98 13.43
C THR A 129 -2.46 -2.00 12.88
N ARG A 130 -2.87 -0.90 12.25
CA ARG A 130 -4.21 -0.71 11.66
C ARG A 130 -4.19 -0.74 10.13
N SER A 131 -3.07 -1.12 9.56
CA SER A 131 -2.84 -1.15 8.11
C SER A 131 -3.24 -2.48 7.48
N LEU A 132 -3.00 -2.57 6.17
CA LEU A 132 -3.14 -3.81 5.39
C LEU A 132 -2.24 -4.96 5.86
N LEU A 133 -1.25 -4.69 6.70
CA LEU A 133 -0.40 -5.73 7.31
C LEU A 133 -1.21 -6.72 8.16
N ALA A 134 -2.41 -6.34 8.62
CA ALA A 134 -3.31 -7.25 9.32
C ALA A 134 -3.80 -8.41 8.43
N ASP A 135 -3.81 -8.23 7.11
CA ASP A 135 -4.30 -9.21 6.15
C ASP A 135 -3.18 -10.08 5.53
N VAL A 136 -1.92 -9.78 5.83
CA VAL A 136 -0.75 -10.55 5.36
C VAL A 136 -0.12 -11.34 6.52
N PRO A 137 0.62 -12.44 6.25
CA PRO A 137 1.26 -13.24 7.29
C PRO A 137 2.51 -12.54 7.85
N PHE A 138 2.27 -11.41 8.52
CA PHE A 138 3.27 -10.65 9.27
C PHE A 138 3.00 -10.82 10.77
N ASP A 139 4.06 -11.00 11.55
CA ASP A 139 3.92 -11.10 13.01
C ASP A 139 3.60 -9.72 13.60
N GLN A 140 2.35 -9.52 13.95
CA GLN A 140 1.80 -8.28 14.49
C GLN A 140 2.49 -7.85 15.79
N ASN A 141 3.14 -8.77 16.53
CA ASN A 141 3.85 -8.46 17.78
C ASN A 141 5.08 -7.58 17.56
N TYR A 142 5.59 -7.48 16.33
CA TYR A 142 6.69 -6.58 15.99
C TYR A 142 6.25 -5.15 15.70
N LEU A 143 4.94 -4.90 15.58
CA LEU A 143 4.40 -3.57 15.27
C LEU A 143 4.16 -2.75 16.52
N THR A 144 4.39 -1.45 16.38
CA THR A 144 3.99 -0.43 17.36
C THR A 144 3.15 0.64 16.69
N SER A 145 2.41 1.43 17.45
CA SER A 145 1.65 2.58 16.93
C SER A 145 2.52 3.69 16.33
N ASN A 146 3.85 3.63 16.58
CA ASN A 146 4.82 4.55 15.98
C ASN A 146 5.48 3.98 14.71
N ASP A 147 4.96 2.90 14.18
CA ASP A 147 5.39 2.33 12.90
C ASP A 147 4.41 2.75 11.81
N ALA A 148 4.91 3.28 10.70
CA ALA A 148 4.12 3.50 9.50
C ALA A 148 4.29 2.34 8.52
N PHE A 149 3.27 2.11 7.71
CA PHE A 149 3.31 1.15 6.61
C PHE A 149 3.16 1.86 5.28
N ILE A 150 4.04 1.58 4.32
CA ILE A 150 3.94 2.08 2.95
C ILE A 150 3.46 0.96 2.03
N GLY A 151 2.34 1.17 1.40
CA GLY A 151 1.73 0.29 0.39
C GLY A 151 0.20 0.35 0.41
N PRO A 152 -0.46 0.10 -0.71
CA PRO A 152 0.04 -0.18 -2.06
C PRO A 152 0.83 0.99 -2.70
N VAL A 153 1.70 0.63 -3.65
CA VAL A 153 2.52 1.59 -4.41
C VAL A 153 2.40 1.26 -5.89
N PHE A 154 2.13 2.27 -6.69
CA PHE A 154 2.07 2.17 -8.14
C PHE A 154 2.93 3.26 -8.80
N THR A 155 3.63 2.89 -9.85
CA THR A 155 4.28 3.83 -10.77
C THR A 155 3.92 3.43 -12.20
N ASN A 156 3.42 4.39 -12.98
CA ASN A 156 3.14 4.18 -14.40
C ASN A 156 4.40 3.59 -15.07
N PRO A 157 4.28 2.48 -15.82
CA PRO A 157 5.43 1.86 -16.48
C PRO A 157 6.25 2.81 -17.37
N THR A 158 5.63 3.84 -17.94
CA THR A 158 6.30 4.84 -18.79
C THR A 158 7.13 5.86 -17.99
N ALA A 159 6.87 5.99 -16.68
CA ALA A 159 7.51 6.96 -15.79
C ALA A 159 8.42 6.30 -14.74
N ARG A 160 8.81 5.04 -14.94
CA ARG A 160 9.69 4.32 -14.01
C ARG A 160 11.07 4.98 -13.91
N GLY A 161 11.73 4.74 -12.79
CA GLY A 161 13.06 5.28 -12.52
C GLY A 161 13.09 6.06 -11.22
N LEU A 162 13.38 7.36 -11.27
CA LEU A 162 13.53 8.19 -10.07
C LEU A 162 12.21 8.58 -9.40
N ILE A 163 11.05 8.38 -10.05
CA ILE A 163 9.74 8.80 -9.54
C ILE A 163 9.48 8.26 -8.13
N TYR A 164 9.72 6.96 -7.91
CA TYR A 164 9.51 6.37 -6.59
C TYR A 164 10.45 6.95 -5.52
N PHE A 165 11.67 7.32 -5.90
CA PHE A 165 12.60 7.98 -4.97
C PHE A 165 12.07 9.35 -4.50
N HIS A 166 11.50 10.13 -5.41
CA HIS A 166 10.89 11.42 -5.05
C HIS A 166 9.70 11.22 -4.11
N ALA A 167 8.84 10.24 -4.39
CA ALA A 167 7.75 9.88 -3.48
C ALA A 167 8.27 9.47 -2.11
N LEU A 168 9.25 8.56 -2.06
CA LEU A 168 9.80 8.02 -0.81
C LEU A 168 10.50 9.11 0.02
N SER A 169 11.26 10.02 -0.63
CA SER A 169 11.87 11.17 0.03
C SER A 169 10.82 12.06 0.69
N ALA A 170 9.79 12.44 -0.05
CA ALA A 170 8.70 13.27 0.47
C ALA A 170 7.92 12.57 1.61
N ILE A 171 7.70 11.26 1.48
CA ILE A 171 7.08 10.46 2.55
C ILE A 171 7.94 10.48 3.81
N PHE A 172 9.24 10.26 3.70
CA PHE A 172 10.13 10.24 4.86
C PHE A 172 10.25 11.62 5.50
N ASP A 173 10.33 12.69 4.71
CA ASP A 173 10.33 14.06 5.21
C ASP A 173 9.04 14.38 5.97
N PHE A 174 7.89 13.99 5.42
CA PHE A 174 6.60 14.12 6.10
C PHE A 174 6.55 13.32 7.40
N LEU A 175 6.94 12.04 7.36
CA LEU A 175 6.90 11.19 8.56
C LEU A 175 7.81 11.71 9.66
N LYS A 176 9.00 12.22 9.33
CA LYS A 176 9.95 12.79 10.29
C LYS A 176 9.47 14.10 10.92
N ASN A 177 8.86 14.96 10.12
CA ASN A 177 8.58 16.34 10.53
C ASN A 177 7.16 16.51 11.08
N GLU A 178 6.19 15.71 10.59
CA GLU A 178 4.76 15.90 10.87
C GLU A 178 4.15 14.78 11.72
N THR A 179 4.93 13.74 12.08
CA THR A 179 4.39 12.59 12.82
C THR A 179 5.35 12.14 13.93
N SER A 180 4.89 11.20 14.77
CA SER A 180 5.72 10.51 15.77
C SER A 180 6.32 9.21 15.25
N THR A 181 6.23 8.94 13.94
CA THR A 181 6.74 7.71 13.33
C THR A 181 8.25 7.59 13.50
N ARG A 182 8.70 6.39 13.85
CA ARG A 182 10.14 6.07 14.00
C ARG A 182 10.61 5.05 12.97
N ARG A 183 9.74 4.14 12.57
CA ARG A 183 10.07 3.09 11.62
C ARG A 183 9.03 3.03 10.51
N VAL A 184 9.50 2.68 9.33
CA VAL A 184 8.66 2.45 8.16
C VAL A 184 8.75 0.99 7.77
N ILE A 185 7.61 0.38 7.55
CA ILE A 185 7.50 -1.00 7.12
C ILE A 185 7.02 -1.01 5.66
N VAL A 186 7.73 -1.78 4.85
CA VAL A 186 7.38 -2.02 3.45
C VAL A 186 7.40 -3.51 3.19
N PHE A 187 6.47 -4.04 2.44
CA PHE A 187 6.60 -5.39 1.92
C PHE A 187 6.75 -5.38 0.40
N VAL A 188 7.55 -6.30 -0.09
CA VAL A 188 7.86 -6.43 -1.52
C VAL A 188 7.59 -7.87 -1.95
N ASP A 189 6.87 -8.06 -3.05
CA ASP A 189 6.72 -9.38 -3.66
C ASP A 189 8.12 -9.93 -4.02
N GLY A 190 8.45 -11.13 -3.56
CA GLY A 190 9.74 -11.77 -3.77
C GLY A 190 10.13 -11.94 -5.25
N ARG A 191 9.17 -11.81 -6.17
CA ARG A 191 9.42 -11.81 -7.61
C ARG A 191 9.79 -10.43 -8.16
N ASN A 192 9.53 -9.36 -7.40
CA ASN A 192 9.88 -8.00 -7.79
C ASN A 192 11.34 -7.70 -7.46
N THR A 193 12.24 -8.24 -8.30
CA THR A 193 13.70 -8.14 -8.12
C THR A 193 14.19 -6.69 -8.13
N ALA A 194 13.54 -5.81 -8.87
CA ALA A 194 13.89 -4.39 -8.92
C ALA A 194 13.66 -3.72 -7.56
N SER A 195 12.46 -3.87 -6.97
CA SER A 195 12.14 -3.35 -5.64
C SER A 195 12.98 -4.01 -4.55
N LEU A 196 13.21 -5.33 -4.62
CA LEU A 196 14.08 -6.03 -3.67
C LEU A 196 15.50 -5.47 -3.70
N SER A 197 16.06 -5.28 -4.90
CA SER A 197 17.41 -4.71 -5.06
C SER A 197 17.49 -3.26 -4.59
N PHE A 198 16.41 -2.52 -4.72
CA PHE A 198 16.30 -1.16 -4.23
C PHE A 198 16.33 -1.11 -2.69
N TYR A 199 15.42 -1.81 -2.03
CA TYR A 199 15.32 -1.78 -0.56
C TYR A 199 16.51 -2.41 0.16
N LYS A 200 17.24 -3.34 -0.47
CA LYS A 200 18.48 -3.89 0.09
C LYS A 200 19.65 -2.90 0.10
N ARG A 201 19.56 -1.79 -0.63
CA ARG A 201 20.58 -0.75 -0.70
C ARG A 201 20.29 0.47 0.15
N LEU A 202 19.08 0.58 0.67
CA LEU A 202 18.69 1.52 1.72
C LEU A 202 19.18 1.05 3.07
#